data_b2dad0f50064a21da991e2e3c5190af2
#
_entry.id   b2dad0f50064a21da991e2e3c5190af2
#
_cell.length_a   1.000
_cell.length_b   1.000
_cell.length_c   1.000
_cell.angle_alpha   90.00
_cell.angle_beta   90.00
_cell.angle_gamma   90.00
#
_symmetry.space_group_name_H-M   'P 1'
#
loop_
_entity.id
_entity.type
_entity.pdbx_description
1 polymer ?
#
loop_
_entity_poly.entity_id
_entity_poly.type
_entity_poly.pdbx_seq_one_letter_code
_entity_poly.pdbx_strand_id
1 'polypeptide(L)'
;AQTRANLDAMLTRLKARNITVLLAGMIAPPNMGEDYGKAFNPIYGELALKHDVALYPFFLDGVAGEASLNQADGMHPNAEGIGVIVERIAPAVLEVLGRNQS
;
A
#
# COMPACT_ATOMS: atom_id res chain seq x y z
N ALA A 1 11.05 9.46 -7.33
CA ALA A 1 10.54 10.40 -8.34
C ALA A 1 9.62 9.71 -9.33
N GLN A 2 10.07 8.62 -9.95
CA GLN A 2 9.24 7.92 -10.94
C GLN A 2 8.05 7.20 -10.32
N THR A 3 8.22 6.62 -9.16
CA THR A 3 7.13 5.97 -8.42
C THR A 3 6.02 6.97 -8.13
N ARG A 4 6.38 8.15 -7.62
CA ARG A 4 5.43 9.22 -7.33
C ARG A 4 4.69 9.64 -8.61
N ALA A 5 5.41 9.87 -9.70
CA ALA A 5 4.80 10.31 -10.96
C ALA A 5 3.84 9.27 -11.52
N ASN A 6 4.22 8.00 -11.48
CA ASN A 6 3.38 6.90 -11.98
C ASN A 6 2.10 6.73 -11.16
N LEU A 7 2.23 6.73 -9.82
CA LEU A 7 1.08 6.62 -8.94
C LEU A 7 0.15 7.83 -9.08
N ASP A 8 0.72 9.03 -9.15
CA ASP A 8 -0.05 10.25 -9.32
C ASP A 8 -0.88 10.19 -10.61
N ALA A 9 -0.28 9.74 -11.70
CA ALA A 9 -0.97 9.61 -12.98
C ALA A 9 -2.10 8.57 -12.90
N MET A 10 -1.86 7.42 -12.26
CA MET A 10 -2.88 6.39 -12.08
C MET A 10 -4.06 6.90 -11.26
N LEU A 11 -3.79 7.56 -10.14
CA LEU A 11 -4.83 8.09 -9.28
C LEU A 11 -5.65 9.17 -9.99
N THR A 12 -4.99 10.02 -10.76
CA THR A 12 -5.67 11.05 -11.55
C THR A 12 -6.68 10.42 -12.51
N ARG A 13 -6.28 9.36 -13.22
CA ARG A 13 -7.15 8.66 -14.17
C ARG A 13 -8.33 7.98 -13.49
N LEU A 14 -8.08 7.34 -12.34
CA LEU A 14 -9.12 6.64 -11.59
C LEU A 14 -10.15 7.62 -11.04
N LYS A 15 -9.71 8.74 -10.50
CA LYS A 15 -10.60 9.76 -9.96
C LYS A 15 -11.41 10.42 -11.08
N ALA A 16 -10.81 10.62 -12.25
CA ALA A 16 -11.54 11.18 -13.39
C ALA A 16 -12.69 10.28 -13.85
N ARG A 17 -12.60 8.98 -13.56
CA ARG A 17 -13.65 8.01 -13.89
C ARG A 17 -14.59 7.74 -12.71
N ASN A 18 -14.46 8.48 -11.62
CA ASN A 18 -15.25 8.31 -10.40
C ASN A 18 -15.12 6.91 -9.78
N ILE A 19 -13.93 6.30 -9.91
CA ILE A 19 -13.64 5.01 -9.31
C ILE A 19 -13.18 5.22 -7.86
N THR A 20 -13.80 4.52 -6.93
CA THR A 20 -13.38 4.54 -5.52
C THR A 20 -12.07 3.77 -5.38
N VAL A 21 -11.09 4.36 -4.70
CA VAL A 21 -9.74 3.82 -4.61
C VAL A 21 -9.35 3.58 -3.16
N LEU A 22 -8.72 2.44 -2.90
CA LEU A 22 -7.95 2.17 -1.69
C LEU A 22 -6.50 2.03 -2.11
N LEU A 23 -5.66 2.98 -1.68
CA LEU A 23 -4.23 2.94 -1.98
C LEU A 23 -3.51 2.15 -0.89
N ALA A 24 -2.84 1.07 -1.28
CA ALA A 24 -2.03 0.27 -0.36
C ALA A 24 -0.59 0.80 -0.37
N GLY A 25 -0.16 1.31 0.77
CA GLY A 25 1.17 1.90 0.89
C GLY A 25 2.27 0.85 1.06
N MET A 26 3.48 1.26 0.74
CA MET A 26 4.68 0.46 0.94
C MET A 26 5.73 1.29 1.68
N ILE A 27 6.61 0.59 2.39
CA ILE A 27 7.74 1.19 3.09
C ILE A 27 9.01 0.66 2.45
N ALA A 28 9.97 1.55 2.18
CA ALA A 28 11.23 1.15 1.58
C ALA A 28 11.99 0.20 2.51
N PRO A 29 12.59 -0.90 1.98
CA PRO A 29 13.42 -1.76 2.80
C PRO A 29 14.58 -0.99 3.44
N PRO A 30 14.93 -1.29 4.71
CA PRO A 30 16.00 -0.55 5.39
C PRO A 30 17.35 -0.62 4.67
N ASN A 31 17.62 -1.69 3.93
CA ASN A 31 18.87 -1.86 3.21
C ASN A 31 19.03 -0.93 1.99
N MET A 32 17.98 -0.21 1.62
CA MET A 32 18.04 0.78 0.52
C MET A 32 18.62 2.12 0.98
N GLY A 33 18.89 2.28 2.26
CA GLY A 33 19.45 3.49 2.81
C GLY A 33 18.41 4.45 3.37
N GLU A 34 18.88 5.28 4.30
CA GLU A 34 17.99 6.21 5.03
C GLU A 34 17.43 7.30 4.12
N ASP A 35 18.27 7.83 3.22
CA ASP A 35 17.82 8.88 2.30
C ASP A 35 16.74 8.38 1.34
N TYR A 36 16.88 7.15 0.87
CA TYR A 36 15.87 6.52 0.02
C TYR A 36 14.54 6.40 0.77
N GLY A 37 14.58 5.93 2.01
CA GLY A 37 13.38 5.80 2.84
C GLY A 37 12.67 7.14 3.06
N LYS A 38 13.44 8.20 3.34
CA LYS A 38 12.87 9.53 3.53
C LYS A 38 12.19 10.07 2.27
N ALA A 39 12.70 9.71 1.09
CA ALA A 39 12.10 10.13 -0.17
C ALA A 39 10.92 9.26 -0.57
N PHE A 40 10.99 7.96 -0.29
CA PHE A 40 10.01 6.98 -0.73
C PHE A 40 8.80 6.86 0.21
N ASN A 41 9.06 6.74 1.52
CA ASN A 41 8.01 6.38 2.47
C ASN A 41 6.82 7.36 2.51
N PRO A 42 7.01 8.69 2.38
CA PRO A 42 5.86 9.60 2.43
C PRO A 42 5.03 9.67 1.15
N ILE A 43 5.48 9.06 0.04
CA ILE A 43 4.81 9.18 -1.25
C ILE A 43 3.33 8.79 -1.17
N TYR A 44 3.05 7.63 -0.58
CA TYR A 44 1.69 7.08 -0.55
C TYR A 44 0.74 7.96 0.26
N GLY A 45 1.17 8.40 1.44
CA GLY A 45 0.35 9.26 2.28
C GLY A 45 0.08 10.62 1.62
N GLU A 46 1.09 11.21 1.01
CA GLU A 46 0.95 12.50 0.33
C GLU A 46 0.00 12.40 -0.86
N LEU A 47 0.12 11.32 -1.67
CA LEU A 47 -0.76 11.14 -2.81
C LEU A 47 -2.19 10.80 -2.39
N ALA A 48 -2.37 10.06 -1.30
CA ALA A 48 -3.69 9.78 -0.77
C ALA A 48 -4.40 11.06 -0.37
N LEU A 49 -3.69 11.99 0.27
CA LEU A 49 -4.24 13.30 0.63
C LEU A 49 -4.55 14.13 -0.61
N LYS A 50 -3.62 14.18 -1.56
CA LYS A 50 -3.77 14.96 -2.79
C LYS A 50 -5.00 14.54 -3.58
N HIS A 51 -5.24 13.25 -3.70
CA HIS A 51 -6.34 12.71 -4.50
C HIS A 51 -7.58 12.36 -3.69
N ASP A 52 -7.54 12.58 -2.38
CA ASP A 52 -8.66 12.26 -1.48
C ASP A 52 -9.12 10.81 -1.63
N VAL A 53 -8.18 9.89 -1.50
CA VAL A 53 -8.46 8.46 -1.52
C VAL A 53 -8.07 7.82 -0.20
N ALA A 54 -8.69 6.67 0.12
CA ALA A 54 -8.37 5.93 1.33
C ALA A 54 -6.97 5.33 1.23
N LEU A 55 -6.26 5.28 2.37
CA LEU A 55 -4.91 4.73 2.44
C LEU A 55 -4.88 3.55 3.40
N TYR A 56 -4.33 2.42 2.95
CA TYR A 56 -3.90 1.35 3.83
C TYR A 56 -2.39 1.54 4.02
N PRO A 57 -1.91 1.95 5.20
CA PRO A 57 -0.56 2.52 5.34
C PRO A 57 0.58 1.59 4.92
N PHE A 58 0.49 0.30 5.19
CA PHE A 58 1.56 -0.64 4.82
C PHE A 58 0.99 -1.99 4.43
N PHE A 59 1.07 -2.32 3.14
CA PHE A 59 0.51 -3.55 2.59
C PHE A 59 1.04 -4.82 3.26
N LEU A 60 2.34 -4.81 3.63
CA LEU A 60 2.99 -5.97 4.25
C LEU A 60 2.95 -5.92 5.78
N ASP A 61 2.07 -5.10 6.36
CA ASP A 61 1.95 -5.01 7.82
C ASP A 61 1.69 -6.38 8.45
N GLY A 62 2.47 -6.71 9.45
CA GLY A 62 2.40 -8.00 10.16
C GLY A 62 3.17 -9.12 9.48
N VAL A 63 3.70 -8.93 8.26
CA VAL A 63 4.38 -9.96 7.48
C VAL A 63 5.84 -9.60 7.21
N ALA A 64 6.13 -8.34 6.94
CA ALA A 64 7.49 -7.91 6.63
C ALA A 64 8.44 -8.24 7.79
N GLY A 65 9.56 -8.88 7.48
CA GLY A 65 10.55 -9.25 8.47
C GLY A 65 10.26 -10.53 9.25
N GLU A 66 9.09 -11.14 9.06
CA GLU A 66 8.73 -12.38 9.74
C GLU A 66 9.12 -13.58 8.87
N ALA A 67 10.18 -14.31 9.24
CA ALA A 67 10.71 -15.41 8.45
C ALA A 67 9.66 -16.49 8.20
N SER A 68 8.81 -16.79 9.18
CA SER A 68 7.78 -17.83 9.06
C SER A 68 6.66 -17.47 8.07
N LEU A 69 6.53 -16.19 7.71
CA LEU A 69 5.46 -15.70 6.85
C LEU A 69 5.95 -15.32 5.44
N ASN A 70 7.24 -15.53 5.18
CA ASN A 70 7.85 -15.19 3.90
C ASN A 70 8.53 -16.40 3.28
N GLN A 71 8.74 -16.34 1.97
CA GLN A 71 9.52 -17.35 1.25
C GLN A 71 11.00 -17.25 1.65
N ALA A 72 11.79 -18.21 1.19
CA ALA A 72 13.21 -18.30 1.53
C ALA A 72 14.00 -17.04 1.18
N ASP A 73 13.54 -16.24 0.22
CA ASP A 73 14.20 -14.98 -0.17
C ASP A 73 13.96 -13.85 0.86
N GLY A 74 13.06 -14.03 1.81
CA GLY A 74 12.75 -13.02 2.82
C GLY A 74 11.99 -11.80 2.30
N MET A 75 11.60 -11.81 1.03
CA MET A 75 10.96 -10.65 0.37
C MET A 75 9.51 -10.91 -0.02
N HIS A 76 9.20 -12.13 -0.44
CA HIS A 76 7.86 -12.46 -0.93
C HIS A 76 7.10 -13.26 0.12
N PRO A 77 5.86 -12.86 0.47
CA PRO A 77 5.06 -13.62 1.43
C PRO A 77 4.80 -15.04 0.96
N ASN A 78 4.80 -15.99 1.89
CA ASN A 78 4.34 -17.34 1.61
C ASN A 78 2.81 -17.43 1.78
N ALA A 79 2.23 -18.64 1.69
CA ALA A 79 0.78 -18.80 1.78
C ALA A 79 0.23 -18.29 3.12
N GLU A 80 0.92 -18.55 4.23
CA GLU A 80 0.51 -18.04 5.55
C GLU A 80 0.63 -16.52 5.61
N GLY A 81 1.69 -15.96 5.03
CA GLY A 81 1.88 -14.51 4.96
C GLY A 81 0.78 -13.83 4.18
N ILE A 82 0.38 -14.41 3.05
CA ILE A 82 -0.74 -13.90 2.26
C ILE A 82 -2.02 -13.89 3.08
N GLY A 83 -2.27 -14.95 3.86
CA GLY A 83 -3.43 -15.00 4.76
C GLY A 83 -3.44 -13.88 5.76
N VAL A 84 -2.29 -13.55 6.37
CA VAL A 84 -2.17 -12.43 7.30
C VAL A 84 -2.46 -11.10 6.60
N ILE A 85 -1.91 -10.90 5.40
CA ILE A 85 -2.17 -9.68 4.62
C ILE A 85 -3.67 -9.51 4.38
N VAL A 86 -4.34 -10.56 3.91
CA VAL A 86 -5.77 -10.52 3.64
C VAL A 86 -6.56 -10.19 4.90
N GLU A 87 -6.25 -10.83 6.02
CA GLU A 87 -6.92 -10.59 7.29
C GLU A 87 -6.80 -9.14 7.75
N ARG A 88 -5.63 -8.56 7.56
CA ARG A 88 -5.37 -7.18 8.01
C ARG A 88 -5.94 -6.13 7.08
N ILE A 89 -5.93 -6.36 5.77
CA ILE A 89 -6.43 -5.38 4.80
C ILE A 89 -7.95 -5.47 4.60
N ALA A 90 -8.56 -6.61 4.86
CA ALA A 90 -9.98 -6.82 4.60
C ALA A 90 -10.89 -5.76 5.24
N PRO A 91 -10.69 -5.33 6.52
CA PRO A 91 -11.52 -4.28 7.09
C PRO A 91 -11.46 -2.97 6.30
N ALA A 92 -10.28 -2.60 5.81
CA ALA A 92 -10.12 -1.38 5.01
C ALA A 92 -10.84 -1.49 3.67
N VAL A 93 -10.78 -2.66 3.03
CA VAL A 93 -11.49 -2.91 1.78
C VAL A 93 -12.99 -2.83 1.99
N LEU A 94 -13.50 -3.46 3.05
CA LEU A 94 -14.93 -3.45 3.37
C LEU A 94 -15.44 -2.04 3.65
N GLU A 95 -14.63 -1.22 4.34
CA GLU A 95 -14.99 0.18 4.60
C GLU A 95 -15.12 0.97 3.31
N VAL A 96 -14.18 0.79 2.38
CA VAL A 96 -14.22 1.48 1.09
C VAL A 96 -15.43 1.05 0.26
N LEU A 97 -15.73 -0.26 0.26
CA LEU A 97 -16.92 -0.78 -0.42
C LEU A 97 -18.21 -0.23 0.18
N GLY A 98 -18.25 -0.09 1.50
CA GLY A 98 -19.39 0.52 2.19
C GLY A 98 -19.63 1.96 1.77
N ARG A 99 -18.57 2.75 1.64
CA ARG A 99 -18.66 4.13 1.15
C ARG A 99 -19.21 4.18 -0.28
N ASN A 100 -18.80 3.23 -1.11
CA ASN A 100 -19.23 3.18 -2.50
C ASN A 100 -20.72 2.80 -2.64
N GLN A 101 -21.29 2.16 -1.63
CA GLN A 101 -22.69 1.75 -1.63
C GLN A 101 -23.62 2.85 -1.08
N SER A 102 -23.05 3.82 -0.42
CA SER A 102 -23.84 4.90 0.14
C SER A 102 -23.96 6.06 -0.85
#